data_2ef1a048d6b9c7d89213adab9f91acc7
#
_entry.id   2ef1a048d6b9c7d89213adab9f91acc7
#
_cell.length_a   1.000
_cell.length_b   1.000
_cell.length_c   1.000
_cell.angle_alpha   90.00
_cell.angle_beta   90.00
_cell.angle_gamma   90.00
#
_symmetry.space_group_name_H-M   'P 1'
#
loop_
_entity.id
_entity.type
_entity.pdbx_description
1 polymer ?
#
loop_
_entity_poly.entity_id
_entity_poly.type
_entity_poly.pdbx_seq_one_letter_code
_entity_poly.pdbx_strand_id
1 'polypeptide(L)'
;KATDLIFSGNVTNNGTIEAAAGRMLLNEQVKFGSNARFVADEIAGTASVSADTVKQSNRTQFVLSGNFEGNTDRLNVRSESYLFDADFDGEKTTLSMKKFAEVENNASIAGFLQNNYGRNNNSDLFDELKSASSQKELTQRISQISGRDVIPTMAEQNLALMKDLHRQFDNAWFNAAPDDKLIAGFNYYDRERGGYGNFAGSDDNAVSLFGIFRNNEGKNVSYGLGWSISKFDSKYDNGGKKDEVIAEILLPFGFGNENFRFLGNMYGGYGNGEYKRYAEGGRFTGDVENYYYGVNNELRGSFDAGFGISLQPTAEFNVAGLYQSGIDDGGLKTGHNNNLSVESGFGLYAEKEFLFNDENSLRLRFGGTWYHEFNDKYQTVKARLDGMEGRFAMDRAEYEKDRGLFSLNGEYRNGGFSFYGETAFEAGRSDNWIFNTGFKYAF
;
A
#
# COMPACT_ATOMS: atom_id res chain seq x y z
N LYS A 1 -13.05 -7.62 -64.01
CA LYS A 1 -12.58 -8.58 -62.98
C LYS A 1 -12.87 -7.95 -61.63
N ALA A 2 -13.70 -8.64 -60.82
CA ALA A 2 -13.89 -8.25 -59.42
C ALA A 2 -12.52 -8.31 -58.71
N THR A 3 -12.12 -7.26 -58.06
CA THR A 3 -10.84 -7.22 -57.32
C THR A 3 -11.18 -7.19 -55.83
N ASP A 4 -10.80 -8.26 -55.12
CA ASP A 4 -10.95 -8.29 -53.67
C ASP A 4 -10.00 -7.26 -53.04
N LEU A 5 -10.53 -6.47 -52.11
CA LEU A 5 -9.75 -5.56 -51.28
C LEU A 5 -9.57 -6.20 -49.90
N ILE A 6 -8.35 -6.55 -49.55
CA ILE A 6 -7.99 -7.22 -48.30
C ILE A 6 -7.15 -6.29 -47.44
N PHE A 7 -7.61 -6.03 -46.23
CA PHE A 7 -6.85 -5.32 -45.22
C PHE A 7 -6.11 -6.30 -44.31
N SER A 8 -4.78 -6.26 -44.33
CA SER A 8 -3.91 -7.16 -43.57
C SER A 8 -3.06 -6.44 -42.50
N GLY A 9 -3.26 -5.16 -42.33
CA GLY A 9 -2.52 -4.33 -41.37
C GLY A 9 -3.44 -3.40 -40.56
N ASN A 10 -2.85 -2.61 -39.67
CA ASN A 10 -3.56 -1.61 -38.87
C ASN A 10 -4.10 -0.50 -39.79
N VAL A 11 -5.41 -0.39 -39.90
CA VAL A 11 -6.08 0.65 -40.71
C VAL A 11 -7.08 1.39 -39.82
N THR A 12 -7.02 2.70 -39.81
CA THR A 12 -8.06 3.54 -39.21
C THR A 12 -8.78 4.30 -40.33
N ASN A 13 -10.07 4.04 -40.49
CA ASN A 13 -10.89 4.71 -41.50
C ASN A 13 -11.79 5.80 -40.86
N ASN A 14 -11.63 7.05 -41.28
CA ASN A 14 -12.52 8.16 -40.98
C ASN A 14 -13.14 8.80 -42.24
N GLY A 15 -13.01 8.13 -43.37
CA GLY A 15 -13.51 8.55 -44.67
C GLY A 15 -14.16 7.38 -45.42
N THR A 16 -14.19 7.45 -46.75
CA THR A 16 -14.78 6.40 -47.60
C THR A 16 -13.70 5.51 -48.18
N ILE A 17 -13.90 4.18 -48.04
CA ILE A 17 -13.13 3.15 -48.73
C ILE A 17 -14.11 2.37 -49.60
N GLU A 18 -13.82 2.27 -50.92
CA GLU A 18 -14.68 1.66 -51.89
C GLU A 18 -13.92 0.56 -52.66
N ALA A 19 -14.54 -0.63 -52.74
CA ALA A 19 -14.11 -1.71 -53.64
C ALA A 19 -15.15 -1.86 -54.72
N ALA A 20 -14.97 -1.18 -55.86
CA ALA A 20 -15.92 -1.19 -56.96
C ALA A 20 -16.06 -2.62 -57.54
N ALA A 21 -17.28 -3.18 -57.45
CA ALA A 21 -17.64 -4.52 -57.93
C ALA A 21 -16.73 -5.65 -57.41
N GLY A 22 -16.54 -5.73 -56.07
CA GLY A 22 -15.67 -6.73 -55.46
C GLY A 22 -16.02 -6.96 -53.99
N ARG A 23 -15.26 -7.87 -53.36
CA ARG A 23 -15.35 -8.12 -51.90
C ARG A 23 -14.37 -7.28 -51.13
N MET A 24 -14.76 -6.85 -49.96
CA MET A 24 -13.90 -6.22 -48.96
C MET A 24 -13.76 -7.13 -47.76
N LEU A 25 -12.52 -7.52 -47.43
CA LEU A 25 -12.22 -8.34 -46.28
C LEU A 25 -11.55 -7.46 -45.20
N LEU A 26 -12.26 -7.26 -44.08
CA LEU A 26 -11.79 -6.51 -42.95
C LEU A 26 -11.23 -7.46 -41.88
N ASN A 27 -10.01 -7.24 -41.47
CA ASN A 27 -9.40 -7.96 -40.37
C ASN A 27 -9.58 -7.20 -39.05
N GLU A 28 -9.33 -7.87 -37.95
CA GLU A 28 -9.46 -7.32 -36.59
C GLU A 28 -8.73 -5.99 -36.35
N GLN A 29 -7.79 -5.63 -37.22
CA GLN A 29 -7.00 -4.41 -37.16
C GLN A 29 -7.65 -3.21 -37.89
N VAL A 30 -8.80 -3.41 -38.48
CA VAL A 30 -9.52 -2.33 -39.16
C VAL A 30 -10.44 -1.61 -38.19
N LYS A 31 -10.07 -0.37 -37.88
CA LYS A 31 -10.79 0.51 -36.98
C LYS A 31 -11.56 1.55 -37.78
N PHE A 32 -12.73 1.93 -37.30
CA PHE A 32 -13.52 2.97 -37.96
C PHE A 32 -14.15 3.97 -37.00
N GLY A 33 -14.28 5.20 -37.50
CA GLY A 33 -14.94 6.30 -36.80
C GLY A 33 -16.38 6.52 -37.29
N SER A 34 -17.06 7.50 -36.69
CA SER A 34 -18.44 7.86 -37.01
C SER A 34 -18.64 8.27 -38.49
N ASN A 35 -17.62 8.81 -39.15
CA ASN A 35 -17.66 9.27 -40.55
C ASN A 35 -17.12 8.23 -41.53
N ALA A 36 -16.79 7.03 -41.07
CA ALA A 36 -16.26 6.01 -41.93
C ALA A 36 -17.34 5.39 -42.80
N ARG A 37 -17.03 5.14 -44.08
CA ARG A 37 -17.86 4.37 -45.02
C ARG A 37 -17.00 3.30 -45.67
N PHE A 38 -17.57 2.13 -45.80
CA PHE A 38 -17.05 0.99 -46.53
C PHE A 38 -18.08 0.56 -47.55
N VAL A 39 -17.72 0.60 -48.83
CA VAL A 39 -18.61 0.34 -49.94
C VAL A 39 -18.05 -0.81 -50.77
N ALA A 40 -18.82 -1.93 -50.90
CA ALA A 40 -18.42 -3.09 -51.67
C ALA A 40 -19.65 -3.97 -51.95
N ASP A 41 -19.57 -4.91 -52.91
CA ASP A 41 -20.66 -5.86 -53.13
C ASP A 41 -20.85 -6.81 -51.93
N GLU A 42 -19.74 -7.24 -51.31
CA GLU A 42 -19.72 -8.04 -50.07
C GLU A 42 -18.64 -7.48 -49.12
N ILE A 43 -19.01 -7.27 -47.86
CA ILE A 43 -18.08 -6.84 -46.77
C ILE A 43 -18.10 -7.96 -45.71
N ALA A 44 -16.91 -8.50 -45.41
CA ALA A 44 -16.76 -9.62 -44.49
C ALA A 44 -15.57 -9.44 -43.56
N GLY A 45 -15.54 -10.19 -42.46
CA GLY A 45 -14.46 -10.19 -41.48
C GLY A 45 -14.83 -9.49 -40.20
N THR A 46 -13.87 -8.79 -39.55
CA THR A 46 -14.09 -8.09 -38.28
C THR A 46 -13.62 -6.63 -38.37
N ALA A 47 -14.47 -5.73 -37.99
CA ALA A 47 -14.15 -4.31 -37.83
C ALA A 47 -14.40 -3.85 -36.41
N SER A 48 -13.64 -2.83 -35.95
CA SER A 48 -13.79 -2.27 -34.60
C SER A 48 -14.20 -0.81 -34.65
N VAL A 49 -15.19 -0.43 -33.86
CA VAL A 49 -15.44 1.00 -33.60
C VAL A 49 -14.27 1.56 -32.79
N SER A 50 -13.64 2.61 -33.27
CA SER A 50 -12.47 3.19 -32.62
C SER A 50 -12.81 3.77 -31.22
N ALA A 51 -11.87 3.68 -30.28
CA ALA A 51 -12.01 4.30 -28.97
C ALA A 51 -12.29 5.80 -29.05
N ASP A 52 -11.71 6.50 -30.03
CA ASP A 52 -11.97 7.94 -30.25
C ASP A 52 -13.41 8.25 -30.63
N THR A 53 -14.06 7.34 -31.37
CA THR A 53 -15.49 7.48 -31.65
C THR A 53 -16.32 7.31 -30.38
N VAL A 54 -15.95 6.37 -29.51
CA VAL A 54 -16.62 6.15 -28.22
C VAL A 54 -16.44 7.35 -27.29
N LYS A 55 -15.25 7.97 -27.27
CA LYS A 55 -14.95 9.16 -26.45
C LYS A 55 -15.83 10.36 -26.83
N GLN A 56 -16.16 10.54 -28.10
CA GLN A 56 -17.00 11.66 -28.59
C GLN A 56 -18.43 11.61 -28.04
N SER A 57 -18.87 10.51 -27.46
CA SER A 57 -20.22 10.37 -26.91
C SER A 57 -20.22 10.34 -25.38
N ASN A 58 -21.09 11.17 -24.77
CA ASN A 58 -21.39 11.13 -23.34
C ASN A 58 -22.67 10.31 -23.05
N ARG A 59 -23.21 9.58 -24.04
CA ARG A 59 -24.40 8.76 -23.88
C ARG A 59 -24.02 7.35 -23.48
N THR A 60 -24.88 6.72 -22.70
CA THR A 60 -24.76 5.30 -22.34
C THR A 60 -25.10 4.38 -23.51
N GLN A 61 -25.82 4.91 -24.51
CA GLN A 61 -26.15 4.21 -25.75
C GLN A 61 -26.19 5.20 -26.93
N PHE A 62 -25.60 4.82 -28.04
CA PHE A 62 -25.66 5.58 -29.29
C PHE A 62 -25.50 4.68 -30.51
N VAL A 63 -25.96 5.15 -31.66
CA VAL A 63 -26.02 4.38 -32.89
C VAL A 63 -25.12 5.03 -33.95
N LEU A 64 -24.32 4.19 -34.60
CA LEU A 64 -23.61 4.53 -35.83
C LEU A 64 -24.35 3.85 -36.99
N SER A 65 -24.67 4.65 -38.01
CA SER A 65 -25.40 4.16 -39.19
C SER A 65 -24.72 4.64 -40.47
N GLY A 66 -24.91 3.90 -41.56
CA GLY A 66 -24.31 4.22 -42.86
C GLY A 66 -22.82 3.97 -43.01
N ASN A 67 -22.23 3.18 -42.08
CA ASN A 67 -20.82 2.86 -42.14
C ASN A 67 -20.48 1.76 -43.16
N PHE A 68 -21.44 0.90 -43.52
CA PHE A 68 -21.26 -0.21 -44.43
C PHE A 68 -22.36 -0.23 -45.52
N GLU A 69 -21.96 -0.30 -46.80
CA GLU A 69 -22.84 -0.41 -47.94
C GLU A 69 -22.47 -1.66 -48.74
N GLY A 70 -23.39 -2.64 -48.82
CA GLY A 70 -23.25 -3.94 -49.47
C GLY A 70 -23.77 -5.09 -48.62
N ASN A 71 -23.48 -6.32 -49.03
CA ASN A 71 -23.83 -7.48 -48.22
C ASN A 71 -22.87 -7.63 -47.04
N THR A 72 -23.39 -7.56 -45.79
CA THR A 72 -22.64 -7.60 -44.55
C THR A 72 -22.92 -8.86 -43.72
N ASP A 73 -23.52 -9.92 -44.28
CA ASP A 73 -23.89 -11.13 -43.54
C ASP A 73 -22.72 -11.84 -42.84
N ARG A 74 -21.49 -11.57 -43.27
CA ARG A 74 -20.27 -12.16 -42.75
C ARG A 74 -19.36 -11.11 -42.00
N LEU A 75 -19.90 -9.94 -41.72
CA LEU A 75 -19.21 -8.89 -41.00
C LEU A 75 -19.53 -8.99 -39.51
N ASN A 76 -18.48 -9.01 -38.69
CA ASN A 76 -18.58 -8.82 -37.23
C ASN A 76 -18.05 -7.45 -36.84
N VAL A 77 -18.82 -6.73 -36.05
CA VAL A 77 -18.43 -5.42 -35.54
C VAL A 77 -18.28 -5.46 -34.01
N ARG A 78 -17.18 -4.93 -33.50
CA ARG A 78 -16.92 -4.84 -32.05
C ARG A 78 -16.51 -3.43 -31.65
N SER A 79 -16.46 -3.17 -30.35
CA SER A 79 -15.91 -1.93 -29.79
C SER A 79 -14.45 -2.13 -29.42
N GLU A 80 -13.60 -1.12 -29.64
CA GLU A 80 -12.26 -1.08 -29.03
C GLU A 80 -12.31 -0.75 -27.55
N SER A 81 -13.33 -0.02 -27.10
CA SER A 81 -13.54 0.26 -25.70
C SER A 81 -14.12 -0.95 -24.98
N TYR A 82 -13.43 -1.45 -23.98
CA TYR A 82 -13.96 -2.54 -23.15
C TYR A 82 -15.25 -2.12 -22.40
N LEU A 83 -15.40 -0.83 -22.13
CA LEU A 83 -16.59 -0.28 -21.45
C LEU A 83 -17.85 -0.31 -22.30
N PHE A 84 -17.74 -0.49 -23.64
CA PHE A 84 -18.88 -0.48 -24.55
C PHE A 84 -18.95 -1.78 -25.35
N ASP A 85 -20.12 -2.37 -25.39
CA ASP A 85 -20.45 -3.45 -26.32
C ASP A 85 -20.96 -2.86 -27.63
N ALA A 86 -20.64 -3.49 -28.75
CA ALA A 86 -21.13 -3.14 -30.07
C ALA A 86 -22.06 -4.26 -30.56
N ASP A 87 -23.27 -3.89 -30.97
CA ASP A 87 -24.25 -4.76 -31.59
C ASP A 87 -24.53 -4.27 -33.04
N PHE A 88 -24.24 -5.11 -34.01
CA PHE A 88 -24.40 -4.80 -35.44
C PHE A 88 -25.51 -5.62 -36.04
N ASP A 89 -26.54 -4.96 -36.59
CA ASP A 89 -27.75 -5.59 -37.16
C ASP A 89 -27.73 -5.72 -38.69
N GLY A 90 -26.59 -5.45 -39.33
CA GLY A 90 -26.45 -5.45 -40.80
C GLY A 90 -26.49 -4.02 -41.41
N GLU A 91 -27.09 -3.05 -40.75
CA GLU A 91 -27.18 -1.65 -41.19
C GLU A 91 -26.55 -0.68 -40.22
N LYS A 92 -26.72 -0.94 -38.92
CA LYS A 92 -26.38 -0.04 -37.83
C LYS A 92 -25.54 -0.76 -36.81
N THR A 93 -24.60 -0.04 -36.21
CA THR A 93 -23.88 -0.47 -35.02
C THR A 93 -24.39 0.28 -33.81
N THR A 94 -25.05 -0.42 -32.90
CA THR A 94 -25.47 0.11 -31.61
C THR A 94 -24.40 -0.11 -30.58
N LEU A 95 -23.89 0.96 -29.99
CA LEU A 95 -22.93 0.94 -28.91
C LEU A 95 -23.65 1.14 -27.57
N SER A 96 -23.48 0.18 -26.67
CA SER A 96 -24.12 0.19 -25.35
C SER A 96 -23.08 0.08 -24.25
N MET A 97 -23.09 1.02 -23.32
CA MET A 97 -22.15 1.05 -22.19
C MET A 97 -22.53 -0.04 -21.17
N LYS A 98 -21.54 -0.82 -20.75
CA LYS A 98 -21.64 -1.70 -19.59
C LYS A 98 -21.85 -0.87 -18.33
N LYS A 99 -22.61 -1.40 -17.38
CA LYS A 99 -22.70 -0.76 -16.06
C LYS A 99 -21.37 -0.88 -15.33
N PHE A 100 -20.97 0.15 -14.60
CA PHE A 100 -19.73 0.07 -13.82
C PHE A 100 -19.75 -1.10 -12.81
N ALA A 101 -20.91 -1.50 -12.31
CA ALA A 101 -21.07 -2.68 -11.44
C ALA A 101 -20.73 -4.02 -12.12
N GLU A 102 -20.64 -4.06 -13.44
CA GLU A 102 -20.26 -5.26 -14.21
C GLU A 102 -18.72 -5.36 -14.37
N VAL A 103 -18.03 -4.25 -14.20
CA VAL A 103 -16.59 -4.12 -14.49
C VAL A 103 -15.76 -3.72 -13.27
N GLU A 104 -16.40 -3.30 -12.19
CA GLU A 104 -15.78 -2.83 -10.96
C GLU A 104 -16.38 -3.53 -9.74
N ASN A 105 -15.53 -4.25 -8.99
CA ASN A 105 -15.97 -5.07 -7.86
C ASN A 105 -16.33 -4.24 -6.62
N ASN A 106 -15.76 -3.04 -6.44
CA ASN A 106 -16.16 -2.15 -5.35
C ASN A 106 -17.47 -1.44 -5.70
N ALA A 107 -18.57 -1.89 -5.11
CA ALA A 107 -19.90 -1.36 -5.39
C ALA A 107 -20.04 0.16 -5.12
N SER A 108 -19.27 0.71 -4.17
CA SER A 108 -19.29 2.15 -3.87
C SER A 108 -18.64 2.97 -4.96
N ILE A 109 -17.48 2.50 -5.48
CA ILE A 109 -16.79 3.14 -6.61
C ILE A 109 -17.63 3.00 -7.88
N ALA A 110 -18.15 1.80 -8.16
CA ALA A 110 -19.01 1.54 -9.31
C ALA A 110 -20.25 2.46 -9.32
N GLY A 111 -20.95 2.55 -8.20
CA GLY A 111 -22.11 3.45 -8.04
C GLY A 111 -21.75 4.92 -8.20
N PHE A 112 -20.62 5.35 -7.65
CA PHE A 112 -20.13 6.71 -7.80
C PHE A 112 -19.83 7.05 -9.28
N LEU A 113 -19.10 6.19 -9.99
CA LEU A 113 -18.79 6.38 -11.41
C LEU A 113 -20.07 6.37 -12.26
N GLN A 114 -20.99 5.44 -12.00
CA GLN A 114 -22.25 5.33 -12.72
C GLN A 114 -23.10 6.62 -12.58
N ASN A 115 -23.17 7.18 -11.36
CA ASN A 115 -23.95 8.40 -11.09
C ASN A 115 -23.35 9.66 -11.72
N ASN A 116 -22.03 9.68 -11.94
CA ASN A 116 -21.32 10.82 -12.51
C ASN A 116 -21.13 10.72 -14.04
N TYR A 117 -21.35 9.54 -14.64
CA TYR A 117 -21.20 9.36 -16.07
C TYR A 117 -22.18 10.26 -16.83
N GLY A 118 -21.66 11.01 -17.81
CA GLY A 118 -22.44 11.95 -18.60
C GLY A 118 -22.81 13.27 -17.92
N ARG A 119 -22.40 13.47 -16.65
CA ARG A 119 -22.47 14.74 -15.97
C ARG A 119 -21.21 15.55 -16.29
N ASN A 120 -21.34 16.53 -17.05
CA ASN A 120 -20.47 17.40 -17.85
C ASN A 120 -19.09 17.85 -17.31
N ASN A 121 -18.65 17.52 -16.13
CA ASN A 121 -17.52 18.21 -15.53
C ASN A 121 -16.21 17.39 -15.51
N ASN A 122 -16.21 16.18 -16.08
CA ASN A 122 -15.02 15.33 -16.15
C ASN A 122 -15.01 14.45 -17.40
N SER A 123 -15.16 15.06 -18.57
CA SER A 123 -15.05 14.37 -19.85
C SER A 123 -13.72 13.61 -19.97
N ASP A 124 -12.63 14.20 -19.55
CA ASP A 124 -11.28 13.63 -19.70
C ASP A 124 -11.11 12.33 -18.90
N LEU A 125 -11.62 12.28 -17.66
CA LEU A 125 -11.60 11.08 -16.85
C LEU A 125 -12.40 9.93 -17.49
N PHE A 126 -13.63 10.21 -17.92
CA PHE A 126 -14.44 9.19 -18.59
C PHE A 126 -13.90 8.83 -19.96
N ASP A 127 -13.24 9.75 -20.66
CA ASP A 127 -12.57 9.47 -21.93
C ASP A 127 -11.38 8.55 -21.74
N GLU A 128 -10.64 8.67 -20.64
CA GLU A 128 -9.61 7.71 -20.27
C GLU A 128 -10.21 6.33 -19.99
N LEU A 129 -11.30 6.23 -19.22
CA LEU A 129 -11.97 4.95 -18.96
C LEU A 129 -12.51 4.31 -20.24
N LYS A 130 -13.11 5.09 -21.14
CA LYS A 130 -13.60 4.65 -22.46
C LYS A 130 -12.48 4.14 -23.37
N SER A 131 -11.25 4.61 -23.20
CA SER A 131 -10.12 4.15 -24.01
C SER A 131 -9.48 2.85 -23.54
N ALA A 132 -9.92 2.27 -22.42
CA ALA A 132 -9.45 0.96 -21.98
C ALA A 132 -9.92 -0.15 -22.94
N SER A 133 -8.97 -0.97 -23.40
CA SER A 133 -9.19 -2.04 -24.37
C SER A 133 -9.52 -3.41 -23.73
N SER A 134 -9.31 -3.53 -22.43
CA SER A 134 -9.54 -4.75 -21.68
C SER A 134 -10.05 -4.47 -20.27
N GLN A 135 -10.66 -5.49 -19.63
CA GLN A 135 -11.10 -5.41 -18.24
C GLN A 135 -9.94 -5.06 -17.31
N LYS A 136 -8.79 -5.70 -17.51
CA LYS A 136 -7.60 -5.45 -16.69
C LYS A 136 -7.17 -3.98 -16.76
N GLU A 137 -7.12 -3.42 -17.96
CA GLU A 137 -6.75 -2.02 -18.17
C GLU A 137 -7.79 -1.06 -17.56
N LEU A 138 -9.08 -1.32 -17.75
CA LEU A 138 -10.16 -0.52 -17.15
C LEU A 138 -10.09 -0.54 -15.63
N THR A 139 -9.92 -1.72 -15.03
CA THR A 139 -9.78 -1.87 -13.57
C THR A 139 -8.55 -1.14 -13.05
N GLN A 140 -7.43 -1.21 -13.77
CA GLN A 140 -6.20 -0.50 -13.41
C GLN A 140 -6.40 1.02 -13.44
N ARG A 141 -7.04 1.55 -14.47
CA ARG A 141 -7.36 2.98 -14.58
C ARG A 141 -8.29 3.45 -13.47
N ILE A 142 -9.35 2.68 -13.17
CA ILE A 142 -10.23 2.96 -12.03
C ILE A 142 -9.44 2.98 -10.71
N SER A 143 -8.51 2.05 -10.50
CA SER A 143 -7.65 2.04 -9.32
C SER A 143 -6.77 3.27 -9.23
N GLN A 144 -6.12 3.65 -10.33
CA GLN A 144 -5.26 4.84 -10.39
C GLN A 144 -6.03 6.13 -10.11
N ILE A 145 -7.21 6.28 -10.70
CA ILE A 145 -8.07 7.46 -10.51
C ILE A 145 -8.59 7.54 -9.08
N SER A 146 -9.06 6.43 -8.53
CA SER A 146 -9.65 6.38 -7.19
C SER A 146 -8.63 6.28 -6.06
N GLY A 147 -7.37 5.91 -6.35
CA GLY A 147 -6.33 5.65 -5.35
C GLY A 147 -6.61 4.44 -4.43
N ARG A 148 -7.59 3.59 -4.79
CA ARG A 148 -8.10 2.50 -3.94
C ARG A 148 -7.10 1.39 -3.68
N ASP A 149 -6.09 1.25 -4.53
CA ASP A 149 -5.06 0.23 -4.45
C ASP A 149 -3.92 0.58 -3.48
N VAL A 150 -3.79 1.85 -3.11
CA VAL A 150 -2.70 2.34 -2.26
C VAL A 150 -3.22 3.01 -0.98
N ILE A 151 -4.13 3.98 -1.09
CA ILE A 151 -4.50 4.83 0.05
C ILE A 151 -4.99 4.04 1.29
N PRO A 152 -5.80 2.97 1.15
CA PRO A 152 -6.22 2.17 2.30
C PRO A 152 -5.09 1.43 3.01
N THR A 153 -3.96 1.16 2.32
CA THR A 153 -2.82 0.44 2.89
C THR A 153 -1.80 1.34 3.58
N MET A 154 -1.90 2.66 3.43
CA MET A 154 -0.97 3.60 4.09
C MET A 154 -1.00 3.48 5.61
N ALA A 155 -2.19 3.29 6.20
CA ALA A 155 -2.32 3.08 7.64
C ALA A 155 -1.70 1.75 8.10
N GLU A 156 -1.80 0.70 7.28
CA GLU A 156 -1.13 -0.59 7.52
C GLU A 156 0.39 -0.41 7.58
N GLN A 157 0.97 0.25 6.57
CA GLN A 157 2.41 0.50 6.48
C GLN A 157 2.93 1.32 7.66
N ASN A 158 2.23 2.40 8.00
CA ASN A 158 2.61 3.27 9.10
C ASN A 158 2.54 2.57 10.46
N LEU A 159 1.48 1.80 10.73
CA LEU A 159 1.37 1.05 11.98
C LEU A 159 2.38 -0.10 12.06
N ALA A 160 2.70 -0.78 10.95
CA ALA A 160 3.74 -1.79 10.91
C ALA A 160 5.11 -1.19 11.24
N LEU A 161 5.48 -0.08 10.57
CA LEU A 161 6.72 0.65 10.85
C LEU A 161 6.81 1.04 12.34
N MET A 162 5.73 1.63 12.88
CA MET A 162 5.73 2.06 14.29
C MET A 162 5.94 0.89 15.25
N LYS A 163 5.22 -0.21 15.05
CA LYS A 163 5.39 -1.40 15.88
C LYS A 163 6.83 -1.91 15.87
N ASP A 164 7.47 -1.91 14.70
CA ASP A 164 8.82 -2.41 14.55
C ASP A 164 9.89 -1.46 15.10
N LEU A 165 9.76 -0.16 14.85
CA LEU A 165 10.68 0.83 15.43
C LEU A 165 10.58 0.86 16.96
N HIS A 166 9.36 0.87 17.50
CA HIS A 166 9.17 0.87 18.96
C HIS A 166 9.72 -0.39 19.61
N ARG A 167 9.58 -1.54 18.98
CA ARG A 167 10.21 -2.77 19.46
C ARG A 167 11.74 -2.64 19.55
N GLN A 168 12.38 -1.97 18.58
CA GLN A 168 13.81 -1.73 18.63
C GLN A 168 14.21 -0.78 19.77
N PHE A 169 13.42 0.28 19.98
CA PHE A 169 13.64 1.20 21.12
C PHE A 169 13.46 0.46 22.45
N ASP A 170 12.40 -0.35 22.55
CA ASP A 170 12.10 -1.14 23.73
C ASP A 170 13.19 -2.18 24.01
N ASN A 171 13.69 -2.87 22.99
CA ASN A 171 14.80 -3.80 23.15
C ASN A 171 16.08 -3.12 23.62
N ALA A 172 16.40 -1.93 23.11
CA ALA A 172 17.56 -1.18 23.57
C ALA A 172 17.42 -0.75 25.04
N TRP A 173 16.21 -0.35 25.45
CA TRP A 173 15.89 0.02 26.83
C TRP A 173 15.79 -1.20 27.75
N PHE A 174 15.06 -2.25 27.37
CA PHE A 174 14.75 -3.43 28.20
C PHE A 174 16.01 -4.27 28.48
N ASN A 175 16.98 -4.22 27.56
CA ASN A 175 18.25 -4.91 27.68
C ASN A 175 19.37 -4.00 28.25
N ALA A 176 19.05 -2.76 28.69
CA ALA A 176 20.03 -1.88 29.30
C ALA A 176 20.36 -2.33 30.73
N ALA A 177 21.63 -2.25 31.11
CA ALA A 177 22.05 -2.53 32.46
C ALA A 177 21.51 -1.45 33.45
N PRO A 178 21.39 -1.77 34.75
CA PRO A 178 20.84 -0.81 35.71
C PRO A 178 21.61 0.50 35.81
N ASP A 179 22.89 0.53 35.50
CA ASP A 179 23.78 1.70 35.54
C ASP A 179 23.78 2.50 34.23
N ASP A 180 23.25 1.97 33.13
CA ASP A 180 23.15 2.71 31.87
C ASP A 180 22.19 3.90 32.02
N LYS A 181 22.67 5.12 31.75
CA LYS A 181 21.92 6.37 31.88
C LYS A 181 21.52 7.00 30.55
N LEU A 182 22.33 6.75 29.53
CA LEU A 182 22.08 7.20 28.18
C LEU A 182 22.10 5.99 27.23
N ILE A 183 21.07 5.90 26.41
CA ILE A 183 20.96 4.90 25.35
C ILE A 183 20.71 5.68 24.07
N ALA A 184 21.51 5.44 23.04
CA ALA A 184 21.30 6.06 21.74
C ALA A 184 21.59 5.03 20.63
N GLY A 185 20.86 5.17 19.53
CA GLY A 185 21.00 4.22 18.44
C GLY A 185 20.46 4.71 17.12
N PHE A 186 20.69 3.87 16.15
CA PHE A 186 20.26 4.00 14.78
C PHE A 186 19.54 2.72 14.37
N ASN A 187 18.38 2.86 13.72
CA ASN A 187 17.62 1.75 13.16
C ASN A 187 17.56 1.87 11.65
N TYR A 188 17.63 0.72 10.99
CA TYR A 188 17.28 0.54 9.59
C TYR A 188 16.19 -0.51 9.49
N TYR A 189 15.17 -0.20 8.71
CA TYR A 189 14.01 -1.01 8.47
C TYR A 189 13.85 -1.21 6.96
N ASP A 190 13.59 -2.43 6.55
CA ASP A 190 13.40 -2.82 5.16
C ASP A 190 12.31 -3.89 5.08
N ARG A 191 11.22 -3.56 4.40
CA ARG A 191 10.04 -4.41 4.31
C ARG A 191 9.57 -4.50 2.87
N GLU A 192 9.45 -5.72 2.38
CA GLU A 192 8.78 -6.03 1.13
C GLU A 192 7.38 -6.59 1.43
N ARG A 193 6.36 -5.93 0.91
CA ARG A 193 4.98 -6.35 1.02
C ARG A 193 4.41 -6.68 -0.36
N GLY A 194 4.10 -7.95 -0.61
CA GLY A 194 3.39 -8.37 -1.81
C GLY A 194 1.99 -7.75 -1.92
N GLY A 195 1.52 -7.55 -3.13
CA GLY A 195 0.13 -7.13 -3.37
C GLY A 195 -0.87 -8.21 -2.92
N TYR A 196 -2.00 -7.81 -2.36
CA TYR A 196 -3.07 -8.73 -1.97
C TYR A 196 -4.46 -8.12 -2.23
N GLY A 197 -5.44 -8.96 -2.62
CA GLY A 197 -6.76 -8.49 -3.01
C GLY A 197 -6.69 -7.45 -4.13
N ASN A 198 -7.16 -6.24 -3.86
CA ASN A 198 -7.12 -5.11 -4.79
C ASN A 198 -5.98 -4.13 -4.48
N PHE A 199 -5.10 -4.44 -3.51
CA PHE A 199 -4.05 -3.54 -3.05
C PHE A 199 -2.72 -3.83 -3.76
N ALA A 200 -2.02 -2.76 -4.11
CA ALA A 200 -0.68 -2.83 -4.67
C ALA A 200 0.33 -3.29 -3.62
N GLY A 201 1.35 -4.01 -4.04
CA GLY A 201 2.52 -4.26 -3.22
C GLY A 201 3.33 -3.00 -2.97
N SER A 202 4.26 -3.07 -2.02
CA SER A 202 5.15 -1.95 -1.70
C SER A 202 6.50 -2.41 -1.16
N ASP A 203 7.53 -1.61 -1.48
CA ASP A 203 8.85 -1.64 -0.85
C ASP A 203 8.91 -0.46 0.13
N ASP A 204 9.02 -0.76 1.41
CA ASP A 204 8.99 0.19 2.50
C ASP A 204 10.37 0.22 3.19
N ASN A 205 10.97 1.41 3.26
CA ASN A 205 12.28 1.61 3.90
C ASN A 205 12.22 2.72 4.93
N ALA A 206 12.87 2.52 6.08
CA ALA A 206 13.03 3.60 7.05
C ALA A 206 14.41 3.62 7.69
N VAL A 207 14.82 4.83 8.06
CA VAL A 207 15.98 5.08 8.90
C VAL A 207 15.53 5.90 10.10
N SER A 208 16.05 5.56 11.29
CA SER A 208 15.69 6.26 12.53
C SER A 208 16.91 6.49 13.40
N LEU A 209 16.94 7.67 14.04
CA LEU A 209 17.83 7.98 15.13
C LEU A 209 17.01 8.13 16.41
N PHE A 210 17.49 7.61 17.52
CA PHE A 210 16.83 7.77 18.81
C PHE A 210 17.81 7.98 19.95
N GLY A 211 17.31 8.58 21.03
CA GLY A 211 18.01 8.76 22.27
C GLY A 211 17.07 8.60 23.47
N ILE A 212 17.52 7.93 24.53
CA ILE A 212 16.76 7.72 25.76
C ILE A 212 17.65 8.05 26.94
N PHE A 213 17.22 8.98 27.78
CA PHE A 213 17.78 9.21 29.11
C PHE A 213 17.06 8.35 30.13
N ARG A 214 17.81 7.62 30.93
CA ARG A 214 17.31 6.69 31.92
C ARG A 214 17.64 7.12 33.32
N ASN A 215 16.70 6.97 34.21
CA ASN A 215 16.91 7.06 35.66
C ASN A 215 16.44 5.76 36.34
N ASN A 216 17.07 5.42 37.45
CA ASN A 216 16.71 4.26 38.26
C ASN A 216 16.49 4.71 39.68
N GLU A 217 15.41 4.25 40.28
CA GLU A 217 15.11 4.46 41.68
C GLU A 217 15.30 3.13 42.42
N GLY A 218 16.50 2.98 43.00
CA GLY A 218 16.94 1.71 43.52
C GLY A 218 17.21 0.66 42.43
N LYS A 219 17.14 -0.64 42.79
CA LYS A 219 17.38 -1.74 41.84
C LYS A 219 16.13 -2.15 41.04
N ASN A 220 14.95 -1.74 41.47
CA ASN A 220 13.69 -2.33 41.05
C ASN A 220 12.81 -1.43 40.20
N VAL A 221 13.07 -0.13 40.12
CA VAL A 221 12.26 0.82 39.35
C VAL A 221 13.17 1.57 38.37
N SER A 222 12.78 1.65 37.14
CA SER A 222 13.44 2.45 36.12
C SER A 222 12.40 3.24 35.32
N TYR A 223 12.76 4.45 34.92
CA TYR A 223 11.95 5.30 34.05
C TYR A 223 12.86 6.13 33.15
N GLY A 224 12.32 6.65 32.08
CA GLY A 224 13.10 7.42 31.12
C GLY A 224 12.29 8.42 30.32
N LEU A 225 13.03 9.23 29.61
CA LEU A 225 12.54 10.15 28.60
C LEU A 225 13.40 9.97 27.36
N GLY A 226 12.76 9.71 26.23
CA GLY A 226 13.44 9.55 24.96
C GLY A 226 12.77 10.34 23.84
N TRP A 227 13.45 10.33 22.72
CA TRP A 227 13.00 10.89 21.46
C TRP A 227 13.43 10.02 20.30
N SER A 228 12.71 10.09 19.19
CA SER A 228 13.14 9.54 17.92
C SER A 228 12.83 10.48 16.77
N ILE A 229 13.63 10.38 15.71
CA ILE A 229 13.36 11.00 14.42
C ILE A 229 13.58 9.94 13.35
N SER A 230 12.57 9.70 12.52
CA SER A 230 12.59 8.68 11.49
C SER A 230 12.27 9.30 10.13
N LYS A 231 12.93 8.81 9.08
CA LYS A 231 12.54 9.04 7.70
C LYS A 231 12.02 7.74 7.12
N PHE A 232 10.83 7.78 6.56
CA PHE A 232 10.11 6.66 5.98
C PHE A 232 9.78 6.90 4.51
N ASP A 233 10.17 5.96 3.66
CA ASP A 233 9.94 6.00 2.21
C ASP A 233 9.21 4.71 1.79
N SER A 234 8.13 4.83 1.01
CA SER A 234 7.41 3.70 0.41
C SER A 234 7.33 3.87 -1.10
N LYS A 235 7.57 2.80 -1.83
CA LYS A 235 7.38 2.71 -3.28
C LYS A 235 6.35 1.63 -3.57
N TYR A 236 5.34 1.96 -4.37
CA TYR A 236 4.25 1.06 -4.70
C TYR A 236 4.43 0.46 -6.10
N ASP A 237 3.99 -0.78 -6.31
CA ASP A 237 4.08 -1.48 -7.60
C ASP A 237 3.39 -0.73 -8.74
N ASN A 238 2.39 0.09 -8.44
CA ASN A 238 1.71 0.94 -9.42
C ASN A 238 2.48 2.23 -9.79
N GLY A 239 3.71 2.39 -9.26
CA GLY A 239 4.57 3.56 -9.48
C GLY A 239 4.35 4.71 -8.49
N GLY A 240 3.33 4.65 -7.63
CA GLY A 240 3.12 5.63 -6.57
C GLY A 240 4.27 5.65 -5.56
N LYS A 241 4.38 6.73 -4.80
CA LYS A 241 5.40 6.90 -3.75
C LYS A 241 4.85 7.68 -2.58
N LYS A 242 5.33 7.34 -1.39
CA LYS A 242 5.10 8.11 -0.16
C LYS A 242 6.43 8.32 0.54
N ASP A 243 6.67 9.52 1.03
CA ASP A 243 7.77 9.85 1.93
C ASP A 243 7.22 10.57 3.16
N GLU A 244 7.83 10.33 4.33
CA GLU A 244 7.37 10.88 5.60
C GLU A 244 8.54 11.06 6.56
N VAL A 245 8.56 12.17 7.30
CA VAL A 245 9.45 12.38 8.44
C VAL A 245 8.60 12.35 9.71
N ILE A 246 9.03 11.52 10.68
CA ILE A 246 8.29 11.25 11.92
C ILE A 246 9.16 11.66 13.09
N ALA A 247 8.61 12.42 14.04
CA ALA A 247 9.24 12.78 15.28
C ALA A 247 8.39 12.32 16.47
N GLU A 248 9.01 11.72 17.48
CA GLU A 248 8.32 11.10 18.60
C GLU A 248 8.98 11.40 19.95
N ILE A 249 8.17 11.32 21.00
CA ILE A 249 8.58 11.29 22.41
C ILE A 249 8.30 9.91 22.97
N LEU A 250 9.26 9.38 23.73
CA LEU A 250 9.23 8.06 24.35
C LEU A 250 9.27 8.21 25.87
N LEU A 251 8.42 7.49 26.57
CA LEU A 251 8.32 7.46 28.02
C LEU A 251 8.44 6.02 28.53
N PRO A 252 9.65 5.44 28.48
CA PRO A 252 9.86 4.08 28.96
C PRO A 252 9.86 4.01 30.47
N PHE A 253 9.36 2.91 31.01
CA PHE A 253 9.31 2.61 32.43
C PHE A 253 9.47 1.12 32.68
N GLY A 254 9.89 0.76 33.88
CA GLY A 254 10.03 -0.65 34.27
C GLY A 254 10.06 -0.82 35.79
N PHE A 255 9.56 -1.96 36.23
CA PHE A 255 9.63 -2.35 37.62
C PHE A 255 9.76 -3.90 37.74
N GLY A 256 10.32 -4.37 38.82
CA GLY A 256 10.51 -5.78 39.08
C GLY A 256 11.87 -6.10 39.69
N ASN A 257 12.24 -7.36 39.65
CA ASN A 257 13.49 -7.88 40.20
C ASN A 257 14.28 -8.65 39.12
N GLU A 258 15.36 -9.33 39.49
CA GLU A 258 16.23 -10.07 38.56
C GLU A 258 15.50 -11.21 37.85
N ASN A 259 14.48 -11.84 38.48
CA ASN A 259 13.74 -12.98 37.94
C ASN A 259 12.50 -12.60 37.14
N PHE A 260 11.84 -11.45 37.51
CA PHE A 260 10.63 -10.98 36.86
C PHE A 260 10.67 -9.46 36.72
N ARG A 261 10.44 -8.99 35.51
CA ARG A 261 10.35 -7.57 35.17
C ARG A 261 9.08 -7.30 34.39
N PHE A 262 8.39 -6.24 34.76
CA PHE A 262 7.42 -5.59 33.92
C PHE A 262 8.09 -4.35 33.30
N LEU A 263 8.03 -4.28 31.98
CA LEU A 263 8.68 -3.25 31.18
C LEU A 263 7.63 -2.62 30.29
N GLY A 264 7.67 -1.32 30.11
CA GLY A 264 6.72 -0.61 29.27
C GLY A 264 7.30 0.63 28.65
N ASN A 265 6.64 1.11 27.60
CA ASN A 265 6.96 2.36 26.92
C ASN A 265 5.67 2.99 26.40
N MET A 266 5.39 4.22 26.81
CA MET A 266 4.33 5.04 26.20
C MET A 266 4.99 5.98 25.19
N TYR A 267 4.32 6.21 24.09
CA TYR A 267 4.86 7.07 23.04
C TYR A 267 3.77 7.91 22.37
N GLY A 268 4.22 9.03 21.80
CA GLY A 268 3.41 9.87 20.96
C GLY A 268 4.28 10.62 19.96
N GLY A 269 3.77 10.79 18.75
CA GLY A 269 4.53 11.38 17.66
C GLY A 269 3.68 12.03 16.59
N TYR A 270 4.36 12.74 15.72
CA TYR A 270 3.83 13.43 14.55
C TYR A 270 4.68 13.12 13.34
N GLY A 271 4.02 12.74 12.25
CA GLY A 271 4.62 12.53 10.93
C GLY A 271 4.04 13.48 9.90
N ASN A 272 4.92 13.98 9.04
CA ASN A 272 4.56 14.81 7.89
C ASN A 272 5.32 14.36 6.66
N GLY A 273 4.61 14.29 5.52
CA GLY A 273 5.19 13.83 4.27
C GLY A 273 4.32 14.09 3.06
N GLU A 274 4.72 13.51 1.95
CA GLU A 274 4.01 13.61 0.67
C GLU A 274 3.63 12.23 0.13
N TYR A 275 2.46 12.15 -0.48
CA TYR A 275 2.04 11.04 -1.32
C TYR A 275 1.97 11.47 -2.78
N LYS A 276 2.51 10.65 -3.67
CA LYS A 276 2.55 10.88 -5.12
C LYS A 276 1.89 9.70 -5.82
N ARG A 277 0.90 9.97 -6.67
CA ARG A 277 0.28 8.97 -7.54
C ARG A 277 0.26 9.45 -9.00
N TYR A 278 0.06 8.51 -9.89
CA TYR A 278 -0.07 8.77 -11.32
C TYR A 278 -1.45 8.30 -11.77
N ALA A 279 -2.21 9.22 -12.40
CA ALA A 279 -3.51 8.95 -13.01
C ALA A 279 -3.73 9.93 -14.15
N GLU A 280 -4.53 9.58 -15.13
CA GLU A 280 -4.92 10.44 -16.26
C GLU A 280 -3.71 11.05 -17.00
N GLY A 281 -2.59 10.28 -17.10
CA GLY A 281 -1.35 10.77 -17.71
C GLY A 281 -0.66 11.89 -16.93
N GLY A 282 -1.17 12.27 -15.74
CA GLY A 282 -0.64 13.28 -14.85
C GLY A 282 -0.05 12.72 -13.55
N ARG A 283 0.67 13.58 -12.84
CA ARG A 283 1.17 13.33 -11.49
C ARG A 283 0.37 14.16 -10.50
N PHE A 284 -0.17 13.51 -9.50
CA PHE A 284 -0.86 14.12 -8.37
C PHE A 284 -0.02 14.01 -7.12
N THR A 285 0.00 15.05 -6.31
CA THR A 285 0.79 15.09 -5.05
C THR A 285 -0.09 15.67 -3.96
N GLY A 286 -0.17 14.96 -2.83
CA GLY A 286 -0.91 15.39 -1.65
C GLY A 286 -0.09 15.23 -0.38
N ASP A 287 -0.33 16.12 0.58
CA ASP A 287 0.31 16.04 1.88
C ASP A 287 -0.31 14.92 2.73
N VAL A 288 0.53 14.27 3.53
CA VAL A 288 0.14 13.23 4.48
C VAL A 288 0.59 13.66 5.87
N GLU A 289 -0.37 13.81 6.78
CA GLU A 289 -0.11 14.13 8.18
C GLU A 289 -0.64 13.00 9.06
N ASN A 290 0.21 12.51 9.96
CA ASN A 290 -0.07 11.40 10.85
C ASN A 290 0.22 11.77 12.30
N TYR A 291 -0.63 11.32 13.22
CA TYR A 291 -0.39 11.38 14.65
C TYR A 291 -0.33 9.96 15.19
N TYR A 292 0.79 9.63 15.80
CA TYR A 292 1.11 8.32 16.36
C TYR A 292 0.98 8.35 17.86
N TYR A 293 0.45 7.29 18.45
CA TYR A 293 0.38 7.12 19.90
C TYR A 293 0.26 5.65 20.26
N GLY A 294 0.76 5.30 21.42
CA GLY A 294 0.62 3.91 21.86
C GLY A 294 1.28 3.60 23.19
N VAL A 295 1.18 2.34 23.53
CA VAL A 295 1.83 1.74 24.69
C VAL A 295 2.24 0.32 24.36
N ASN A 296 3.49 -0.01 24.65
CA ASN A 296 4.01 -1.36 24.61
C ASN A 296 4.29 -1.82 26.04
N ASN A 297 3.98 -3.08 26.31
CA ASN A 297 4.26 -3.69 27.61
C ASN A 297 4.83 -5.09 27.40
N GLU A 298 5.82 -5.44 28.21
CA GLU A 298 6.42 -6.76 28.26
C GLU A 298 6.54 -7.22 29.72
N LEU A 299 6.08 -8.42 30.00
CA LEU A 299 6.40 -9.17 31.19
C LEU A 299 7.50 -10.17 30.82
N ARG A 300 8.67 -10.06 31.46
CA ARG A 300 9.83 -10.91 31.22
C ARG A 300 10.18 -11.73 32.46
N GLY A 301 10.30 -13.04 32.27
CA GLY A 301 10.94 -13.93 33.24
C GLY A 301 12.42 -14.10 32.90
N SER A 302 13.25 -14.49 33.89
CA SER A 302 14.65 -14.86 33.71
C SER A 302 14.98 -16.05 34.58
N PHE A 303 15.37 -17.17 33.96
CA PHE A 303 15.60 -18.44 34.64
C PHE A 303 16.96 -19.02 34.21
N ASP A 304 17.80 -19.41 35.18
CA ASP A 304 19.04 -20.08 34.90
C ASP A 304 18.81 -21.50 34.33
N ALA A 305 19.25 -21.73 33.11
CA ALA A 305 19.21 -23.05 32.46
C ALA A 305 20.49 -23.86 32.61
N GLY A 306 21.46 -23.36 33.37
CA GLY A 306 22.79 -23.92 33.49
C GLY A 306 23.76 -23.44 32.41
N PHE A 307 25.03 -23.75 32.59
CA PHE A 307 26.13 -23.35 31.70
C PHE A 307 26.24 -21.83 31.46
N GLY A 308 25.71 -21.02 32.38
CA GLY A 308 25.63 -19.54 32.24
C GLY A 308 24.65 -19.06 31.18
N ILE A 309 23.64 -19.86 30.84
CA ILE A 309 22.56 -19.50 29.93
C ILE A 309 21.32 -19.14 30.73
N SER A 310 20.77 -17.98 30.49
CA SER A 310 19.47 -17.54 31.00
C SER A 310 18.39 -17.76 29.95
N LEU A 311 17.31 -18.43 30.29
CA LEU A 311 16.10 -18.50 29.48
C LEU A 311 15.12 -17.41 29.90
N GLN A 312 14.63 -16.66 28.94
CA GLN A 312 13.79 -15.48 29.14
C GLN A 312 12.45 -15.65 28.40
N PRO A 313 11.41 -16.26 29.00
CA PRO A 313 10.07 -16.18 28.47
C PRO A 313 9.55 -14.75 28.58
N THR A 314 8.82 -14.30 27.54
CA THR A 314 8.18 -13.00 27.48
C THR A 314 6.70 -13.14 27.15
N ALA A 315 5.90 -12.24 27.73
CA ALA A 315 4.50 -12.02 27.34
C ALA A 315 4.31 -10.52 27.11
N GLU A 316 3.80 -10.17 25.94
CA GLU A 316 3.66 -8.79 25.48
C GLU A 316 2.20 -8.43 25.25
N PHE A 317 1.86 -7.17 25.50
CA PHE A 317 0.59 -6.58 25.14
C PHE A 317 0.81 -5.14 24.66
N ASN A 318 0.49 -4.90 23.39
CA ASN A 318 0.84 -3.67 22.70
C ASN A 318 -0.41 -3.04 22.08
N VAL A 319 -0.51 -1.73 22.22
CA VAL A 319 -1.57 -0.91 21.61
C VAL A 319 -0.90 0.19 20.81
N ALA A 320 -1.15 0.24 19.52
CA ALA A 320 -0.63 1.28 18.63
C ALA A 320 -1.79 1.97 17.90
N GLY A 321 -1.85 3.29 17.97
CA GLY A 321 -2.87 4.10 17.32
C GLY A 321 -2.26 5.02 16.27
N LEU A 322 -3.02 5.23 15.20
CA LEU A 322 -2.70 6.13 14.10
C LEU A 322 -3.94 6.95 13.74
N TYR A 323 -3.85 8.26 13.91
CA TYR A 323 -4.76 9.20 13.27
C TYR A 323 -4.07 9.77 12.03
N GLN A 324 -4.66 9.58 10.86
CA GLN A 324 -4.21 10.11 9.58
C GLN A 324 -5.17 11.20 9.11
N SER A 325 -4.66 12.38 8.77
CA SER A 325 -5.43 13.46 8.16
C SER A 325 -5.94 13.07 6.77
N GLY A 326 -6.92 13.79 6.26
CA GLY A 326 -7.38 13.61 4.88
C GLY A 326 -6.31 14.06 3.89
N ILE A 327 -6.13 13.31 2.82
CA ILE A 327 -5.24 13.64 1.70
C ILE A 327 -6.02 14.48 0.69
N ASP A 328 -5.42 15.55 0.20
CA ASP A 328 -5.92 16.35 -0.95
C ASP A 328 -4.78 16.48 -1.96
N ASP A 329 -4.89 15.80 -3.08
CA ASP A 329 -3.86 15.81 -4.13
C ASP A 329 -4.26 16.64 -5.37
N GLY A 330 -5.36 17.40 -5.28
CA GLY A 330 -5.89 18.21 -6.36
C GLY A 330 -6.85 17.46 -7.30
N GLY A 331 -6.79 16.13 -7.36
CA GLY A 331 -7.71 15.29 -8.13
C GLY A 331 -8.60 14.42 -7.25
N LEU A 332 -8.07 14.06 -6.07
CA LEU A 332 -8.73 13.20 -5.10
C LEU A 332 -8.64 13.81 -3.70
N LYS A 333 -9.75 13.77 -2.97
CA LYS A 333 -9.81 14.20 -1.56
C LYS A 333 -10.34 13.07 -0.69
N THR A 334 -9.58 12.69 0.33
CA THR A 334 -10.02 11.68 1.31
C THR A 334 -10.48 12.32 2.61
N GLY A 335 -11.26 11.59 3.40
CA GLY A 335 -11.51 11.91 4.80
C GLY A 335 -10.35 11.44 5.68
N HIS A 336 -10.29 11.97 6.91
CA HIS A 336 -9.40 11.44 7.94
C HIS A 336 -9.80 9.99 8.32
N ASN A 337 -8.84 9.24 8.83
CA ASN A 337 -9.09 7.93 9.43
C ASN A 337 -8.33 7.77 10.75
N ASN A 338 -8.84 6.91 11.62
CA ASN A 338 -8.25 6.60 12.91
C ASN A 338 -8.19 5.08 13.06
N ASN A 339 -7.00 4.52 13.13
CA ASN A 339 -6.78 3.09 13.20
C ASN A 339 -6.11 2.73 14.53
N LEU A 340 -6.49 1.60 15.08
CA LEU A 340 -5.95 1.07 16.33
C LEU A 340 -5.52 -0.37 16.09
N SER A 341 -4.29 -0.71 16.43
CA SER A 341 -3.78 -2.07 16.52
C SER A 341 -3.72 -2.47 17.98
N VAL A 342 -4.20 -3.67 18.29
CA VAL A 342 -4.12 -4.27 19.61
C VAL A 342 -3.58 -5.68 19.44
N GLU A 343 -2.38 -5.93 19.94
CA GLU A 343 -1.71 -7.22 19.78
C GLU A 343 -1.19 -7.79 21.10
N SER A 344 -1.11 -9.10 21.16
CA SER A 344 -0.37 -9.81 22.21
C SER A 344 0.78 -10.59 21.59
N GLY A 345 1.86 -10.77 22.36
CA GLY A 345 3.03 -11.54 21.95
C GLY A 345 3.43 -12.54 23.02
N PHE A 346 3.95 -13.70 22.59
CA PHE A 346 4.59 -14.68 23.46
C PHE A 346 5.92 -15.05 22.86
N GLY A 347 6.98 -14.88 23.67
CA GLY A 347 8.35 -15.07 23.22
C GLY A 347 9.16 -15.95 24.15
N LEU A 348 10.26 -16.47 23.61
CA LEU A 348 11.28 -17.16 24.36
C LEU A 348 12.66 -16.78 23.80
N TYR A 349 13.53 -16.34 24.71
CA TYR A 349 14.89 -15.96 24.39
C TYR A 349 15.88 -16.74 25.25
N ALA A 350 17.06 -17.00 24.68
CA ALA A 350 18.22 -17.48 25.40
C ALA A 350 19.28 -16.39 25.39
N GLU A 351 19.82 -16.11 26.58
CA GLU A 351 20.87 -15.11 26.76
C GLU A 351 22.09 -15.72 27.44
N LYS A 352 23.30 -15.36 26.99
CA LYS A 352 24.54 -15.73 27.62
C LYS A 352 25.48 -14.54 27.67
N GLU A 353 26.08 -14.32 28.84
CA GLU A 353 27.14 -13.35 29.05
C GLU A 353 28.49 -14.04 29.17
N PHE A 354 29.46 -13.54 28.43
CA PHE A 354 30.84 -13.97 28.45
C PHE A 354 31.69 -12.88 29.14
N LEU A 355 32.17 -13.15 30.32
CA LEU A 355 33.02 -12.23 31.06
C LEU A 355 34.47 -12.45 30.64
N PHE A 356 35.16 -11.43 30.15
CA PHE A 356 36.56 -11.48 29.79
C PHE A 356 37.46 -10.99 30.95
N ASN A 357 36.96 -9.99 31.69
CA ASN A 357 37.53 -9.48 32.95
C ASN A 357 36.43 -8.66 33.68
N ASP A 358 36.78 -7.96 34.75
CA ASP A 358 35.85 -7.22 35.59
C ASP A 358 35.17 -6.03 34.86
N GLU A 359 35.75 -5.54 33.77
CA GLU A 359 35.27 -4.37 33.03
C GLU A 359 34.71 -4.74 31.64
N ASN A 360 35.04 -5.92 31.11
CA ASN A 360 34.72 -6.32 29.74
C ASN A 360 33.86 -7.56 29.68
N SER A 361 32.71 -7.43 29.03
CA SER A 361 31.83 -8.57 28.75
C SER A 361 31.23 -8.52 27.35
N LEU A 362 30.82 -9.68 26.85
CA LEU A 362 30.00 -9.82 25.64
C LEU A 362 28.72 -10.54 26.02
N ARG A 363 27.58 -9.93 25.81
CA ARG A 363 26.27 -10.53 25.99
C ARG A 363 25.66 -10.84 24.64
N LEU A 364 25.23 -12.07 24.46
CA LEU A 364 24.50 -12.53 23.28
C LEU A 364 23.11 -12.95 23.69
N ARG A 365 22.08 -12.51 22.99
CA ARG A 365 20.67 -12.87 23.19
C ARG A 365 20.06 -13.28 21.86
N PHE A 366 19.44 -14.44 21.81
CA PHE A 366 18.80 -15.00 20.63
C PHE A 366 17.44 -15.56 21.00
N GLY A 367 16.45 -15.39 20.14
CA GLY A 367 15.12 -15.94 20.36
C GLY A 367 14.09 -15.43 19.39
N GLY A 368 12.81 -15.61 19.75
CA GLY A 368 11.72 -15.15 18.93
C GLY A 368 10.44 -14.95 19.71
N THR A 369 9.54 -14.19 19.14
CA THR A 369 8.19 -13.89 19.66
C THR A 369 7.17 -14.13 18.55
N TRP A 370 6.09 -14.82 18.89
CA TRP A 370 4.89 -14.89 18.07
C TRP A 370 3.91 -13.82 18.53
N TYR A 371 3.34 -13.06 17.58
CA TYR A 371 2.37 -12.01 17.81
C TYR A 371 1.02 -12.36 17.20
N HIS A 372 -0.05 -11.96 17.89
CA HIS A 372 -1.43 -12.07 17.43
C HIS A 372 -2.14 -10.72 17.51
N GLU A 373 -2.69 -10.26 16.37
CA GLU A 373 -3.47 -9.03 16.26
C GLU A 373 -4.96 -9.31 16.44
N PHE A 374 -5.62 -8.58 17.34
CA PHE A 374 -7.03 -8.77 17.65
C PHE A 374 -7.98 -8.08 16.69
N ASN A 375 -7.55 -7.03 16.01
CA ASN A 375 -8.37 -6.32 15.04
C ASN A 375 -8.35 -7.00 13.66
N ASP A 376 -9.48 -6.94 12.93
CA ASP A 376 -9.62 -7.58 11.62
C ASP A 376 -9.29 -6.64 10.47
N LYS A 377 -9.82 -5.42 10.48
CA LYS A 377 -9.78 -4.50 9.35
C LYS A 377 -9.52 -3.07 9.77
N TYR A 378 -8.74 -2.38 8.97
CA TYR A 378 -8.53 -0.95 9.08
C TYR A 378 -9.83 -0.18 8.82
N GLN A 379 -9.87 1.08 9.24
CA GLN A 379 -11.03 1.94 9.01
C GLN A 379 -11.25 2.19 7.51
N THR A 380 -12.51 2.28 7.10
CA THR A 380 -12.87 2.60 5.72
C THR A 380 -12.46 4.03 5.35
N VAL A 381 -11.70 4.18 4.30
CA VAL A 381 -11.37 5.48 3.71
C VAL A 381 -12.50 5.89 2.78
N LYS A 382 -13.07 7.08 3.01
CA LYS A 382 -14.06 7.71 2.13
C LYS A 382 -13.39 8.80 1.31
N ALA A 383 -13.65 8.81 0.02
CA ALA A 383 -13.05 9.77 -0.90
C ALA A 383 -14.08 10.41 -1.85
N ARG A 384 -13.65 11.49 -2.50
CA ARG A 384 -14.35 12.12 -3.63
C ARG A 384 -13.32 12.52 -4.68
N LEU A 385 -13.72 12.49 -5.92
CA LEU A 385 -12.94 13.07 -7.02
C LEU A 385 -13.33 14.54 -7.20
N ASP A 386 -12.34 15.36 -7.54
CA ASP A 386 -12.58 16.77 -7.79
C ASP A 386 -13.52 16.96 -8.99
N GLY A 387 -14.41 17.94 -8.92
CA GLY A 387 -15.43 18.20 -9.94
C GLY A 387 -16.56 17.16 -10.03
N MET A 388 -16.58 16.09 -9.22
CA MET A 388 -17.64 15.07 -9.20
C MET A 388 -18.54 15.20 -7.97
N GLU A 389 -19.81 14.82 -8.12
CA GLU A 389 -20.78 14.80 -7.03
C GLU A 389 -20.70 13.49 -6.23
N GLY A 390 -20.83 13.63 -4.90
CA GLY A 390 -20.88 12.50 -3.99
C GLY A 390 -19.51 12.04 -3.48
N ARG A 391 -19.54 10.90 -2.79
CA ARG A 391 -18.36 10.25 -2.21
C ARG A 391 -18.44 8.76 -2.45
N PHE A 392 -17.29 8.09 -2.46
CA PHE A 392 -17.20 6.65 -2.49
C PHE A 392 -16.39 6.15 -1.32
N ALA A 393 -16.58 4.89 -0.96
CA ALA A 393 -15.81 4.17 0.04
C ALA A 393 -14.84 3.23 -0.67
N MET A 394 -13.58 3.25 -0.25
CA MET A 394 -12.56 2.31 -0.71
C MET A 394 -12.68 0.98 0.03
N ASP A 395 -12.10 -0.08 -0.52
CA ASP A 395 -11.94 -1.35 0.17
C ASP A 395 -11.12 -1.16 1.45
N ARG A 396 -11.35 -2.03 2.44
CA ARG A 396 -10.64 -1.97 3.71
C ARG A 396 -9.45 -2.90 3.67
N ALA A 397 -8.27 -2.38 3.98
CA ALA A 397 -7.11 -3.21 4.27
C ALA A 397 -7.38 -4.09 5.51
N GLU A 398 -6.72 -5.24 5.59
CA GLU A 398 -6.85 -6.19 6.68
C GLU A 398 -5.59 -6.18 7.52
N TYR A 399 -5.75 -6.25 8.84
CA TYR A 399 -4.61 -6.46 9.73
C TYR A 399 -3.99 -7.84 9.47
N GLU A 400 -2.69 -7.90 9.59
CA GLU A 400 -1.97 -9.17 9.65
C GLU A 400 -2.18 -9.80 11.02
N LYS A 401 -2.85 -10.97 11.04
CA LYS A 401 -3.30 -11.60 12.29
C LYS A 401 -2.18 -12.22 13.08
N ASP A 402 -1.32 -12.95 12.41
CA ASP A 402 -0.27 -13.71 13.04
C ASP A 402 1.06 -13.44 12.35
N ARG A 403 2.08 -13.16 13.15
CA ARG A 403 3.44 -12.95 12.67
C ARG A 403 4.47 -13.47 13.66
N GLY A 404 5.58 -13.93 13.15
CA GLY A 404 6.71 -14.40 13.93
C GLY A 404 7.90 -13.47 13.80
N LEU A 405 8.52 -13.10 14.91
CA LEU A 405 9.76 -12.33 14.94
C LEU A 405 10.87 -13.22 15.47
N PHE A 406 12.03 -13.22 14.80
CA PHE A 406 13.26 -13.84 15.26
C PHE A 406 14.32 -12.77 15.37
N SER A 407 15.04 -12.73 16.48
CA SER A 407 16.11 -11.74 16.67
C SER A 407 17.39 -12.33 17.27
N LEU A 408 18.49 -11.69 16.88
CA LEU A 408 19.82 -11.90 17.45
C LEU A 408 20.35 -10.53 17.89
N ASN A 409 20.66 -10.40 19.17
CA ASN A 409 21.24 -9.22 19.78
C ASN A 409 22.61 -9.53 20.35
N GLY A 410 23.56 -8.64 20.14
CA GLY A 410 24.90 -8.69 20.74
C GLY A 410 25.22 -7.35 21.38
N GLU A 411 25.76 -7.39 22.61
CA GLU A 411 26.22 -6.19 23.33
C GLU A 411 27.62 -6.45 23.90
N TYR A 412 28.56 -5.59 23.51
CA TYR A 412 29.90 -5.58 24.10
C TYR A 412 30.03 -4.39 25.06
N ARG A 413 30.38 -4.69 26.31
CA ARG A 413 30.61 -3.70 27.38
C ARG A 413 32.09 -3.54 27.63
N ASN A 414 32.53 -2.30 27.81
CA ASN A 414 33.87 -1.93 28.25
C ASN A 414 33.74 -0.76 29.27
N GLY A 415 33.89 -1.12 30.55
CA GLY A 415 33.67 -0.16 31.65
C GLY A 415 32.27 0.44 31.64
N GLY A 416 32.19 1.76 31.61
CA GLY A 416 30.91 2.51 31.54
C GLY A 416 30.29 2.58 30.15
N PHE A 417 30.93 2.05 29.09
CA PHE A 417 30.43 2.05 27.73
C PHE A 417 29.97 0.68 27.28
N SER A 418 28.84 0.61 26.57
CA SER A 418 28.42 -0.57 25.83
C SER A 418 28.11 -0.23 24.38
N PHE A 419 28.51 -1.09 23.45
CA PHE A 419 28.10 -1.06 22.06
C PHE A 419 27.16 -2.24 21.80
N TYR A 420 26.04 -2.01 21.16
CA TYR A 420 25.10 -3.07 20.84
C TYR A 420 24.73 -3.08 19.36
N GLY A 421 24.36 -4.25 18.88
CA GLY A 421 23.79 -4.47 17.56
C GLY A 421 22.73 -5.55 17.62
N GLU A 422 21.65 -5.37 16.87
CA GLU A 422 20.57 -6.33 16.75
C GLU A 422 20.20 -6.48 15.27
N THR A 423 19.90 -7.71 14.89
CA THR A 423 19.21 -8.01 13.64
C THR A 423 17.96 -8.79 13.98
N ALA A 424 16.86 -8.43 13.34
CA ALA A 424 15.61 -9.15 13.48
C ALA A 424 15.00 -9.40 12.09
N PHE A 425 14.35 -10.55 11.98
CA PHE A 425 13.57 -10.96 10.82
C PHE A 425 12.14 -11.23 11.27
N GLU A 426 11.20 -10.57 10.61
CA GLU A 426 9.78 -10.81 10.81
C GLU A 426 9.22 -11.58 9.61
N ALA A 427 8.55 -12.68 9.90
CA ALA A 427 7.85 -13.51 8.92
C ALA A 427 6.34 -13.43 9.14
N GLY A 428 5.60 -13.19 8.06
CA GLY A 428 4.15 -13.10 8.05
C GLY A 428 3.62 -12.95 6.64
N ARG A 429 2.69 -12.02 6.42
CA ARG A 429 2.24 -11.61 5.08
C ARG A 429 3.33 -10.83 4.34
N SER A 430 4.19 -10.18 5.07
CA SER A 430 5.33 -9.41 4.59
C SER A 430 6.60 -9.97 5.20
N ASP A 431 7.68 -9.96 4.44
CA ASP A 431 9.01 -10.23 4.95
C ASP A 431 9.67 -8.91 5.32
N ASN A 432 10.25 -8.87 6.53
CA ASN A 432 10.77 -7.64 7.09
C ASN A 432 12.12 -7.87 7.76
N TRP A 433 13.11 -7.06 7.39
CA TRP A 433 14.43 -7.04 8.03
C TRP A 433 14.61 -5.75 8.81
N ILE A 434 15.07 -5.89 10.04
CA ILE A 434 15.28 -4.78 10.95
C ILE A 434 16.70 -4.87 11.49
N PHE A 435 17.43 -3.76 11.43
CA PHE A 435 18.77 -3.64 11.97
C PHE A 435 18.81 -2.47 12.94
N ASN A 436 19.32 -2.72 14.13
CA ASN A 436 19.50 -1.72 15.17
C ASN A 436 20.96 -1.75 15.63
N THR A 437 21.57 -0.60 15.82
CA THR A 437 22.88 -0.48 16.42
C THR A 437 22.98 0.81 17.24
N GLY A 438 23.78 0.79 18.28
CA GLY A 438 23.95 1.95 19.11
C GLY A 438 24.94 1.76 20.25
N PHE A 439 24.86 2.69 21.18
CA PHE A 439 25.68 2.64 22.39
C PHE A 439 24.85 2.97 23.64
N LYS A 440 25.33 2.53 24.77
CA LYS A 440 24.84 2.86 26.12
C LYS A 440 25.98 3.40 26.93
N TYR A 441 25.68 4.31 27.83
CA TYR A 441 26.67 4.93 28.68
C TYR A 441 26.18 5.06 30.12
N ALA A 442 27.02 4.59 31.05
CA ALA A 442 26.84 4.69 32.49
C ALA A 442 27.70 5.85 33.04
N PHE A 443 27.09 6.78 33.78
CA PHE A 443 27.79 7.90 34.47
C PHE A 443 27.19 8.20 35.82
#